data_79b9cb63668d0e5dc077befb628204d8
#
_entry.id   79b9cb63668d0e5dc077befb628204d8
#
_cell.length_a   1.000
_cell.length_b   1.000
_cell.length_c   1.000
_cell.angle_alpha   90.00
_cell.angle_beta   90.00
_cell.angle_gamma   90.00
#
_symmetry.space_group_name_H-M   'P 1'
#
loop_
_entity.id
_entity.type
_entity.pdbx_description
1 polymer ?
#
loop_
_entity_poly.entity_id
_entity_poly.type
_entity_poly.pdbx_seq_one_letter_code
_entity_poly.pdbx_strand_id
1 'polypeptide(L)'
;LAKQGSTVGALVAGYGAAVLASITNNMPSVLVGALGIHAATHHGIYAATHHGIHAATHHAIPVSHRANHIKQIFVFANVIGNDLGPKITPIGSLATLLWLHVLDRRGVHIGWGQYMKTGIVLVLPVLAVTLLAMAGWLRIVG
;
A
#
# COMPACT_ATOMS: atom_id res chain seq x y z
N LEU A 1 -2.63 13.04 -18.51
CA LEU A 1 -1.66 11.95 -18.43
C LEU A 1 -1.03 11.86 -17.04
N ALA A 2 -0.60 12.96 -16.40
CA ALA A 2 0.02 12.93 -15.07
C ALA A 2 -0.92 12.47 -13.93
N LYS A 3 -2.24 12.73 -14.03
CA LYS A 3 -3.23 12.29 -13.03
C LYS A 3 -3.54 10.78 -13.09
N GLN A 4 -3.41 10.16 -14.26
CA GLN A 4 -3.55 8.70 -14.39
C GLN A 4 -2.34 7.95 -13.81
N GLY A 5 -1.14 8.49 -13.95
CA GLY A 5 0.08 7.89 -13.39
C GLY A 5 0.06 7.73 -11.87
N SER A 6 -0.51 8.68 -11.14
CA SER A 6 -0.59 8.60 -9.67
C SER A 6 -1.58 7.55 -9.17
N THR A 7 -2.70 7.33 -9.89
CA THR A 7 -3.68 6.29 -9.52
C THR A 7 -3.15 4.89 -9.79
N VAL A 8 -2.52 4.70 -10.95
CA VAL A 8 -1.87 3.43 -11.29
C VAL A 8 -0.73 3.14 -10.30
N GLY A 9 0.08 4.15 -9.97
CA GLY A 9 1.13 4.04 -8.96
C GLY A 9 0.59 3.63 -7.58
N ALA A 10 -0.52 4.22 -7.13
CA ALA A 10 -1.17 3.87 -5.87
C ALA A 10 -1.69 2.43 -5.87
N LEU A 11 -2.30 1.98 -6.97
CA LEU A 11 -2.75 0.60 -7.12
C LEU A 11 -1.57 -0.37 -7.05
N VAL A 12 -0.51 -0.14 -7.82
CA VAL A 12 0.69 -0.98 -7.82
C VAL A 12 1.33 -1.03 -6.44
N ALA A 13 1.47 0.11 -5.76
CA ALA A 13 2.02 0.17 -4.41
C ALA A 13 1.14 -0.56 -3.39
N GLY A 14 -0.17 -0.37 -3.43
CA GLY A 14 -1.12 -1.02 -2.53
C GLY A 14 -1.17 -2.54 -2.71
N TYR A 15 -1.24 -3.02 -3.95
CA TYR A 15 -1.20 -4.47 -4.22
C TYR A 15 0.17 -5.07 -3.92
N GLY A 16 1.26 -4.37 -4.23
CA GLY A 16 2.62 -4.80 -3.87
C GLY A 16 2.81 -4.93 -2.35
N ALA A 17 2.34 -3.95 -1.59
CA ALA A 17 2.34 -3.98 -0.13
C ALA A 17 1.47 -5.13 0.41
N ALA A 18 0.29 -5.38 -0.19
CA ALA A 18 -0.58 -6.47 0.22
C ALA A 18 0.06 -7.86 0.00
N VAL A 19 0.71 -8.07 -1.16
CA VAL A 19 1.44 -9.31 -1.43
C VAL A 19 2.59 -9.49 -0.45
N LEU A 20 3.38 -8.46 -0.22
CA LEU A 20 4.49 -8.51 0.73
C LEU A 20 4.00 -8.82 2.15
N ALA A 21 2.97 -8.14 2.61
CA ALA A 21 2.37 -8.34 3.93
C ALA A 21 1.73 -9.73 4.10
N SER A 22 1.26 -10.33 3.01
CA SER A 22 0.72 -11.70 3.02
C SER A 22 1.78 -12.76 3.32
N ILE A 23 3.06 -12.45 3.05
CA ILE A 23 4.19 -13.37 3.19
C ILE A 23 4.97 -13.09 4.48
N THR A 24 5.22 -11.81 4.78
CA THR A 24 6.20 -11.40 5.81
C THR A 24 5.59 -10.98 7.15
N ASN A 25 4.28 -10.92 7.28
CA ASN A 25 3.60 -10.28 8.41
C ASN A 25 3.51 -8.74 8.29
N ASN A 26 2.49 -8.17 8.94
CA ASN A 26 2.08 -6.78 8.75
C ASN A 26 3.13 -5.75 9.23
N MET A 27 3.67 -5.91 10.42
CA MET A 27 4.54 -4.88 11.04
C MET A 27 5.83 -4.59 10.27
N PRO A 28 6.67 -5.61 9.91
CA PRO A 28 7.88 -5.37 9.14
C PRO A 28 7.60 -4.79 7.75
N SER A 29 6.53 -5.23 7.07
CA SER A 29 6.23 -4.78 5.71
C SER A 29 5.75 -3.33 5.65
N VAL A 30 4.97 -2.86 6.65
CA VAL A 30 4.60 -1.43 6.77
C VAL A 30 5.84 -0.56 6.90
N LEU A 31 6.77 -0.96 7.79
CA LEU A 31 7.99 -0.19 8.04
C LEU A 31 8.89 -0.12 6.81
N VAL A 32 9.15 -1.27 6.17
CA VAL A 32 9.96 -1.34 4.94
C VAL A 32 9.32 -0.52 3.82
N GLY A 33 8.00 -0.63 3.63
CA GLY A 33 7.29 0.16 2.63
C GLY A 33 7.36 1.66 2.92
N ALA A 34 7.18 2.08 4.16
CA ALA A 34 7.28 3.48 4.56
C ALA A 34 8.69 4.05 4.36
N LEU A 35 9.73 3.28 4.74
CA LEU A 35 11.12 3.65 4.52
C LEU A 35 11.47 3.73 3.02
N GLY A 36 10.96 2.78 2.21
CA GLY A 36 11.14 2.78 0.76
C GLY A 36 10.52 4.01 0.10
N ILE A 37 9.28 4.38 0.48
CA ILE A 37 8.61 5.59 -0.01
C ILE A 37 9.39 6.84 0.42
N HIS A 38 9.87 6.88 1.66
CA HIS A 38 10.65 7.98 2.17
C HIS A 38 11.97 8.14 1.40
N ALA A 39 12.71 7.06 1.20
CA ALA A 39 13.95 7.06 0.42
C ALA A 39 13.72 7.49 -1.03
N ALA A 40 12.71 6.93 -1.72
CA ALA A 40 12.39 7.27 -3.09
C ALA A 40 12.02 8.76 -3.26
N THR A 41 11.28 9.32 -2.30
CA THR A 41 10.92 10.77 -2.33
C THR A 41 12.12 11.66 -2.04
N HIS A 42 13.04 11.27 -1.16
CA HIS A 42 14.28 12.02 -0.91
C HIS A 42 15.19 12.00 -2.13
N HIS A 43 15.45 10.84 -2.72
CA HIS A 43 16.27 10.77 -3.93
C HIS A 43 15.67 11.55 -5.11
N GLY A 44 14.34 11.52 -5.28
CA GLY A 44 13.67 12.33 -6.30
C GLY A 44 13.82 13.84 -6.07
N ILE A 45 13.77 14.28 -4.82
CA ILE A 45 13.98 15.70 -4.46
C ILE A 45 15.45 16.10 -4.68
N TYR A 46 16.41 15.26 -4.29
CA TYR A 46 17.83 15.53 -4.52
C TYR A 46 18.19 15.59 -6.03
N ALA A 47 17.66 14.69 -6.83
CA ALA A 47 17.86 14.71 -8.28
C ALA A 47 17.25 15.98 -8.91
N ALA A 48 16.04 16.36 -8.49
CA ALA A 48 15.38 17.57 -8.98
C ALA A 48 16.11 18.85 -8.55
N THR A 49 16.68 18.89 -7.33
CA THR A 49 17.45 20.05 -6.87
C THR A 49 18.81 20.16 -7.55
N HIS A 50 19.51 19.06 -7.80
CA HIS A 50 20.80 19.10 -8.48
C HIS A 50 20.70 19.49 -9.96
N HIS A 51 19.63 19.10 -10.65
CA HIS A 51 19.39 19.49 -12.05
C HIS A 51 18.61 20.81 -12.19
N GLY A 52 17.96 21.28 -11.11
CA GLY A 52 17.06 22.45 -11.14
C GLY A 52 17.65 23.75 -10.58
N ILE A 53 18.87 23.74 -10.03
CA ILE A 53 19.48 24.95 -9.42
C ILE A 53 19.72 26.06 -10.47
N HIS A 54 19.81 25.74 -11.75
CA HIS A 54 19.97 26.72 -12.82
C HIS A 54 18.66 27.23 -13.45
N ALA A 55 17.49 26.62 -13.12
CA ALA A 55 16.21 27.00 -13.75
C ALA A 55 15.15 27.56 -12.79
N ALA A 56 15.39 27.60 -11.46
CA ALA A 56 14.31 27.75 -10.50
C ALA A 56 14.40 28.94 -9.55
N THR A 57 14.79 30.12 -10.04
CA THR A 57 14.65 31.35 -9.23
C THR A 57 13.23 31.94 -9.23
N HIS A 58 12.28 31.43 -10.02
CA HIS A 58 10.95 32.07 -10.13
C HIS A 58 9.71 31.19 -9.99
N HIS A 59 9.79 29.85 -9.78
CA HIS A 59 8.59 29.00 -9.69
C HIS A 59 8.65 27.86 -8.66
N ALA A 60 9.20 28.08 -7.46
CA ALA A 60 9.44 27.03 -6.47
C ALA A 60 8.20 26.59 -5.65
N ILE A 61 7.04 27.24 -5.74
CA ILE A 61 5.88 27.01 -4.86
C ILE A 61 4.97 25.83 -5.31
N PRO A 62 4.73 25.52 -6.59
CA PRO A 62 3.79 24.45 -6.95
C PRO A 62 4.39 23.04 -6.84
N VAL A 63 5.70 22.88 -6.82
CA VAL A 63 6.35 21.55 -6.80
C VAL A 63 6.24 20.88 -5.43
N SER A 64 6.32 21.64 -4.35
CA SER A 64 6.26 21.09 -2.99
C SER A 64 4.88 20.54 -2.62
N HIS A 65 3.80 21.21 -3.01
CA HIS A 65 2.43 20.74 -2.76
C HIS A 65 2.12 19.44 -3.53
N ARG A 66 2.53 19.36 -4.80
CA ARG A 66 2.32 18.17 -5.63
C ARG A 66 3.13 16.97 -5.13
N ALA A 67 4.38 17.18 -4.71
CA ALA A 67 5.23 16.15 -4.14
C ALA A 67 4.65 15.58 -2.82
N ASN A 68 4.15 16.46 -1.95
CA ASN A 68 3.50 16.05 -0.70
C ASN A 68 2.22 15.26 -0.95
N HIS A 69 1.43 15.64 -1.93
CA HIS A 69 0.19 14.93 -2.29
C HIS A 69 0.46 13.52 -2.83
N ILE A 70 1.45 13.38 -3.70
CA ILE A 70 1.88 12.08 -4.23
C ILE A 70 2.41 11.19 -3.09
N LYS A 71 3.23 11.74 -2.20
CA LYS A 71 3.76 11.03 -1.03
C LYS A 71 2.63 10.50 -0.14
N GLN A 72 1.62 11.32 0.14
CA GLN A 72 0.44 10.89 0.92
C GLN A 72 -0.28 9.72 0.26
N ILE A 73 -0.52 9.77 -1.04
CA ILE A 73 -1.17 8.68 -1.79
C ILE A 73 -0.40 7.36 -1.61
N PHE A 74 0.92 7.37 -1.76
CA PHE A 74 1.74 6.17 -1.61
C PHE A 74 1.78 5.66 -0.17
N VAL A 75 1.85 6.54 0.81
CA VAL A 75 1.82 6.16 2.23
C VAL A 75 0.48 5.51 2.58
N PHE A 76 -0.63 6.10 2.20
CA PHE A 76 -1.95 5.51 2.45
C PHE A 76 -2.15 4.19 1.70
N ALA A 77 -1.71 4.11 0.44
CA ALA A 77 -1.78 2.86 -0.33
C ALA A 77 -0.95 1.74 0.33
N ASN A 78 0.24 2.07 0.85
CA ASN A 78 1.07 1.13 1.61
C ASN A 78 0.37 0.65 2.88
N VAL A 79 -0.21 1.55 3.67
CA VAL A 79 -0.92 1.20 4.90
C VAL A 79 -2.12 0.30 4.60
N ILE A 80 -2.97 0.67 3.63
CA ILE A 80 -4.15 -0.11 3.23
C ILE A 80 -3.74 -1.50 2.72
N GLY A 81 -2.70 -1.59 1.88
CA GLY A 81 -2.20 -2.86 1.38
C GLY A 81 -1.69 -3.77 2.49
N ASN A 82 -0.95 -3.21 3.44
CA ASN A 82 -0.43 -3.95 4.59
C ASN A 82 -1.50 -4.37 5.60
N ASP A 83 -2.60 -3.64 5.71
CA ASP A 83 -3.72 -4.01 6.60
C ASP A 83 -4.59 -5.13 6.00
N LEU A 84 -4.85 -5.09 4.70
CA LEU A 84 -5.69 -6.06 4.03
C LEU A 84 -4.93 -7.31 3.57
N GLY A 85 -3.65 -7.17 3.17
CA GLY A 85 -2.83 -8.24 2.65
C GLY A 85 -2.73 -9.48 3.56
N PRO A 86 -2.45 -9.34 4.85
CA PRO A 86 -2.33 -10.47 5.77
C PRO A 86 -3.58 -11.33 5.89
N LYS A 87 -4.72 -10.86 5.42
CA LYS A 87 -5.99 -11.61 5.41
C LYS A 87 -6.08 -12.59 4.24
N ILE A 88 -5.18 -12.52 3.27
CA ILE A 88 -5.13 -13.44 2.12
C ILE A 88 -4.57 -14.79 2.52
N THR A 89 -3.52 -14.80 3.36
CA THR A 89 -2.86 -16.04 3.77
C THR A 89 -2.98 -16.26 5.28
N PRO A 90 -3.08 -17.52 5.74
CA PRO A 90 -3.07 -17.80 7.18
C PRO A 90 -1.80 -17.35 7.88
N ILE A 91 -0.66 -17.37 7.18
CA ILE A 91 0.67 -17.00 7.71
C ILE A 91 0.79 -15.48 7.92
N GLY A 92 0.08 -14.68 7.15
CA GLY A 92 0.13 -13.21 7.24
C GLY A 92 -0.36 -12.64 8.58
N SER A 93 -1.05 -13.44 9.41
CA SER A 93 -1.56 -13.02 10.70
C SER A 93 -1.50 -14.13 11.73
N LEU A 94 -0.77 -13.90 12.83
CA LEU A 94 -0.71 -14.81 13.97
C LEU A 94 -2.09 -15.08 14.58
N ALA A 95 -2.96 -14.06 14.61
CA ALA A 95 -4.34 -14.20 15.10
C ALA A 95 -5.13 -15.19 14.23
N THR A 96 -4.95 -15.17 12.93
CA THR A 96 -5.59 -16.12 12.01
C THR A 96 -5.09 -17.54 12.23
N LEU A 97 -3.78 -17.74 12.40
CA LEU A 97 -3.22 -19.06 12.69
C LEU A 97 -3.77 -19.63 14.01
N LEU A 98 -3.80 -18.78 15.05
CA LEU A 98 -4.35 -19.18 16.34
C LEU A 98 -5.83 -19.55 16.23
N TRP A 99 -6.61 -18.75 15.51
CA TRP A 99 -8.03 -19.00 15.29
C TRP A 99 -8.27 -20.31 14.52
N LEU A 100 -7.52 -20.58 13.46
CA LEU A 100 -7.58 -21.85 12.73
C LEU A 100 -7.22 -23.04 13.62
N HIS A 101 -6.19 -22.89 14.46
CA HIS A 101 -5.79 -23.92 15.42
C HIS A 101 -6.91 -24.22 16.45
N VAL A 102 -7.56 -23.19 16.97
CA VAL A 102 -8.69 -23.35 17.91
C VAL A 102 -9.88 -24.03 17.24
N LEU A 103 -10.18 -23.70 15.98
CA LEU A 103 -11.24 -24.36 15.21
C LEU A 103 -10.93 -25.83 14.98
N ASP A 104 -9.69 -26.15 14.61
CA ASP A 104 -9.23 -27.52 14.41
C ASP A 104 -9.41 -28.37 15.66
N ARG A 105 -9.06 -27.83 16.83
CA ARG A 105 -9.33 -28.49 18.12
C ARG A 105 -10.81 -28.71 18.44
N ARG A 106 -11.70 -27.95 17.83
CA ARG A 106 -13.15 -28.08 17.96
C ARG A 106 -13.77 -28.99 16.89
N GLY A 107 -12.95 -29.63 16.07
CA GLY A 107 -13.40 -30.53 15.00
C GLY A 107 -13.80 -29.86 13.71
N VAL A 108 -13.54 -28.55 13.55
CA VAL A 108 -13.80 -27.80 12.33
C VAL A 108 -12.49 -27.62 11.58
N HIS A 109 -12.25 -28.47 10.58
CA HIS A 109 -11.06 -28.40 9.74
C HIS A 109 -11.27 -27.46 8.56
N ILE A 110 -10.58 -26.32 8.55
CA ILE A 110 -10.54 -25.40 7.42
C ILE A 110 -9.21 -25.58 6.70
N GLY A 111 -9.25 -26.12 5.48
CA GLY A 111 -8.05 -26.31 4.67
C GLY A 111 -7.41 -24.96 4.25
N TRP A 112 -6.09 -24.90 4.25
CA TRP A 112 -5.33 -23.70 3.84
C TRP A 112 -5.73 -23.18 2.46
N GLY A 113 -5.96 -24.10 1.50
CA GLY A 113 -6.39 -23.74 0.15
C GLY A 113 -7.78 -23.09 0.13
N GLN A 114 -8.69 -23.55 0.97
CA GLN A 114 -10.03 -22.98 1.09
C GLN A 114 -9.98 -21.58 1.71
N TYR A 115 -9.20 -21.41 2.78
CA TYR A 115 -8.98 -20.12 3.40
C TYR A 115 -8.38 -19.10 2.40
N MET A 116 -7.32 -19.48 1.69
CA MET A 116 -6.67 -18.62 0.70
C MET A 116 -7.60 -18.25 -0.46
N LYS A 117 -8.39 -19.20 -1.00
CA LYS A 117 -9.37 -18.89 -2.04
C LYS A 117 -10.37 -17.86 -1.59
N THR A 118 -10.93 -18.03 -0.39
CA THR A 118 -11.89 -17.09 0.18
C THR A 118 -11.23 -15.74 0.45
N GLY A 119 -10.01 -15.73 1.00
CA GLY A 119 -9.22 -14.53 1.24
C GLY A 119 -8.96 -13.73 -0.05
N ILE A 120 -8.50 -14.39 -1.11
CA ILE A 120 -8.27 -13.75 -2.41
C ILE A 120 -9.55 -13.14 -2.97
N VAL A 121 -10.65 -13.92 -3.00
CA VAL A 121 -11.93 -13.45 -3.55
C VAL A 121 -12.51 -12.26 -2.79
N LEU A 122 -12.29 -12.17 -1.49
CA LEU A 122 -12.77 -11.07 -0.68
C LEU A 122 -11.81 -9.88 -0.65
N VAL A 123 -10.52 -10.13 -0.46
CA VAL A 123 -9.53 -9.06 -0.25
C VAL A 123 -9.22 -8.29 -1.52
N LEU A 124 -9.12 -8.95 -2.68
CA LEU A 124 -8.77 -8.25 -3.92
C LEU A 124 -9.81 -7.18 -4.32
N PRO A 125 -11.14 -7.47 -4.35
CA PRO A 125 -12.10 -6.44 -4.69
C PRO A 125 -12.21 -5.35 -3.60
N VAL A 126 -12.13 -5.71 -2.32
CA VAL A 126 -12.14 -4.73 -1.22
C VAL A 126 -10.95 -3.80 -1.33
N LEU A 127 -9.75 -4.35 -1.55
CA LEU A 127 -8.53 -3.57 -1.75
C LEU A 127 -8.65 -2.62 -2.94
N ALA A 128 -9.17 -3.11 -4.09
CA ALA A 128 -9.39 -2.28 -5.28
C ALA A 128 -10.36 -1.12 -4.99
N VAL A 129 -11.51 -1.40 -4.39
CA VAL A 129 -12.52 -0.38 -4.05
C VAL A 129 -11.95 0.65 -3.07
N THR A 130 -11.24 0.20 -2.03
CA THR A 130 -10.64 1.09 -1.03
C THR A 130 -9.58 2.01 -1.63
N LEU A 131 -8.70 1.47 -2.48
CA LEU A 131 -7.66 2.26 -3.16
C LEU A 131 -8.27 3.26 -4.16
N LEU A 132 -9.31 2.85 -4.90
CA LEU A 132 -10.01 3.74 -5.82
C LEU A 132 -10.79 4.83 -5.08
N ALA A 133 -11.46 4.50 -3.99
CA ALA A 133 -12.15 5.46 -3.14
C ALA A 133 -11.18 6.48 -2.53
N MET A 134 -10.04 6.03 -2.02
CA MET A 134 -8.96 6.88 -1.53
C MET A 134 -8.43 7.81 -2.63
N ALA A 135 -8.12 7.26 -3.80
CA ALA A 135 -7.63 8.04 -4.94
C ALA A 135 -8.68 9.07 -5.43
N GLY A 136 -9.96 8.71 -5.39
CA GLY A 136 -11.07 9.61 -5.71
C GLY A 136 -11.21 10.73 -4.69
N TRP A 137 -11.18 10.39 -3.40
CA TRP A 137 -11.26 11.37 -2.31
C TRP A 137 -10.13 12.40 -2.38
N LEU A 138 -8.91 11.95 -2.55
CA LEU A 138 -7.75 12.83 -2.67
C LEU A 138 -7.78 13.72 -3.93
N ARG A 139 -8.56 13.37 -4.95
CA ARG A 139 -8.79 14.23 -6.13
C ARG A 139 -9.81 15.33 -5.88
N ILE A 140 -10.74 15.11 -4.96
CA ILE A 140 -11.81 16.06 -4.62
C ILE A 140 -11.30 17.09 -3.62
N VAL A 141 -10.52 16.65 -2.64
CA VAL A 141 -10.07 17.48 -1.51
C VAL A 141 -8.74 18.21 -1.80
N GLY A 142 -7.92 17.69 -2.73
CA GLY A 142 -6.61 18.27 -3.10
C GLY A 142 -6.67 18.91 -4.46
#